data_5fb1230f0215b12665471f75f02d3344
#
_entry.id   5fb1230f0215b12665471f75f02d3344
#
_cell.length_a   1.000
_cell.length_b   1.000
_cell.length_c   1.000
_cell.angle_alpha   90.00
_cell.angle_beta   90.00
_cell.angle_gamma   90.00
#
_symmetry.space_group_name_H-M   'P 1'
#
loop_
_entity.id
_entity.type
_entity.pdbx_description
1 polymer ?
#
loop_
_entity_poly.entity_id
_entity_poly.type
_entity_poly.pdbx_seq_one_letter_code
_entity_poly.pdbx_strand_id
1 'polypeptide(L)'
;MCTPSQQCARDPQTQRFHHISANLMVGSESARVIEEVTAWNAGNPPDIVWCCAGSPHPALFVETPLSEFTSQMQSNYFTSLYTAHATLNRWLATTRQADIGAADSPRPPARHIIFTASFLAFYSFAGYAPYSPCKAALRALSDNLSQEMNLYNSANPTAPAIRIHTVFPSGIHGPSFDAENRMKCDLTKVLESSDAGGQTAEVVAEKSIRGLERGEELITTEFLSYMVKRGMLGGSVRGGVFRALWDWLLASLMGVIMIFVRHDMDLKTRAWGRKYGSSGYKEHIKQA
;
A
#
# COMPACT_ATOMS: atom_id res chain seq x y z
N MET A 1 -4.99 24.93 -22.57
CA MET A 1 -5.26 24.72 -21.13
C MET A 1 -4.09 23.93 -20.56
N CYS A 2 -3.42 24.42 -19.52
CA CYS A 2 -2.40 23.65 -18.82
C CYS A 2 -3.04 22.41 -18.16
N THR A 3 -2.40 21.25 -18.29
CA THR A 3 -2.82 20.05 -17.56
C THR A 3 -2.67 20.26 -16.05
N PRO A 4 -3.45 19.61 -15.18
CA PRO A 4 -3.31 19.74 -13.73
C PRO A 4 -1.89 19.53 -13.21
N SER A 5 -1.10 18.67 -13.85
CA SER A 5 0.30 18.42 -13.50
C SER A 5 1.24 19.59 -13.81
N GLN A 6 0.98 20.34 -14.88
CA GLN A 6 1.77 21.54 -15.19
C GLN A 6 1.53 22.68 -14.18
N GLN A 7 0.36 22.70 -13.54
CA GLN A 7 0.05 23.65 -12.47
C GLN A 7 0.77 23.31 -11.15
N CYS A 8 1.21 22.07 -10.98
CA CYS A 8 1.92 21.62 -9.78
C CYS A 8 3.44 21.71 -9.88
N ALA A 9 4.00 22.10 -11.03
CA ALA A 9 5.44 22.25 -11.19
C ALA A 9 5.94 23.42 -10.32
N ARG A 10 6.86 23.12 -9.39
CA ARG A 10 7.55 24.15 -8.60
C ARG A 10 8.62 24.86 -9.42
N ASP A 11 9.28 24.12 -10.30
CA ASP A 11 10.28 24.63 -11.23
C ASP A 11 10.01 24.08 -12.63
N PRO A 12 9.29 24.81 -13.49
CA PRO A 12 8.95 24.37 -14.83
C PRO A 12 10.17 24.18 -15.77
N GLN A 13 11.34 24.72 -15.41
CA GLN A 13 12.55 24.59 -16.23
C GLN A 13 13.23 23.22 -16.02
N THR A 14 13.12 22.67 -14.81
CA THR A 14 13.78 21.38 -14.44
C THR A 14 12.79 20.22 -14.33
N GLN A 15 11.51 20.49 -14.09
CA GLN A 15 10.47 19.48 -13.93
C GLN A 15 9.71 19.24 -15.24
N ARG A 16 9.72 18.01 -15.71
CA ARG A 16 8.97 17.57 -16.89
C ARG A 16 7.90 16.57 -16.47
N PHE A 17 6.75 16.61 -17.13
CA PHE A 17 5.63 15.70 -16.89
C PHE A 17 5.28 14.95 -18.18
N HIS A 18 4.98 13.67 -18.04
CA HIS A 18 4.49 12.80 -19.10
C HIS A 18 3.31 11.99 -18.59
N HIS A 19 2.24 11.94 -19.33
CA HIS A 19 1.01 11.22 -19.00
C HIS A 19 0.82 10.03 -19.90
N ILE A 20 0.66 8.85 -19.30
CA ILE A 20 0.42 7.60 -20.02
C ILE A 20 -0.91 7.03 -19.54
N SER A 21 -1.87 6.90 -20.46
CA SER A 21 -3.12 6.20 -20.17
C SER A 21 -2.88 4.69 -20.26
N ALA A 22 -3.24 3.95 -19.19
CA ALA A 22 -3.02 2.50 -19.12
C ALA A 22 -4.05 1.82 -18.22
N ASN A 23 -4.48 0.63 -18.60
CA ASN A 23 -5.21 -0.26 -17.71
C ASN A 23 -4.24 -1.19 -16.99
N LEU A 24 -3.78 -0.80 -15.80
CA LEU A 24 -2.79 -1.56 -15.02
C LEU A 24 -3.31 -2.92 -14.49
N MET A 25 -4.60 -3.22 -14.64
CA MET A 25 -5.14 -4.57 -14.37
C MET A 25 -4.71 -5.59 -15.45
N VAL A 26 -4.09 -5.13 -16.54
CA VAL A 26 -3.55 -5.97 -17.61
C VAL A 26 -2.03 -5.94 -17.53
N GLY A 27 -1.38 -7.08 -17.31
CA GLY A 27 0.07 -7.15 -17.06
C GLY A 27 0.92 -6.59 -18.21
N SER A 28 0.51 -6.77 -19.48
CA SER A 28 1.21 -6.21 -20.65
C SER A 28 1.19 -4.67 -20.67
N GLU A 29 0.16 -4.04 -20.11
CA GLU A 29 0.09 -2.59 -20.01
C GLU A 29 1.12 -2.02 -19.02
N SER A 30 1.37 -2.69 -17.90
CA SER A 30 2.45 -2.30 -17.00
C SER A 30 3.83 -2.36 -17.68
N ALA A 31 4.09 -3.41 -18.47
CA ALA A 31 5.33 -3.51 -19.24
C ALA A 31 5.45 -2.38 -20.29
N ARG A 32 4.36 -2.11 -21.03
CA ARG A 32 4.31 -1.01 -22.02
C ARG A 32 4.59 0.34 -21.35
N VAL A 33 3.99 0.62 -20.18
CA VAL A 33 4.21 1.87 -19.44
C VAL A 33 5.67 2.04 -19.06
N ILE A 34 6.31 1.01 -18.52
CA ILE A 34 7.74 1.08 -18.13
C ILE A 34 8.64 1.30 -19.35
N GLU A 35 8.37 0.65 -20.47
CA GLU A 35 9.11 0.89 -21.71
C GLU A 35 8.90 2.31 -22.26
N GLU A 36 7.67 2.81 -22.26
CA GLU A 36 7.36 4.18 -22.71
C GLU A 36 8.02 5.25 -21.84
N VAL A 37 7.97 5.10 -20.50
CA VAL A 37 8.68 5.99 -19.56
C VAL A 37 10.18 5.95 -19.81
N THR A 38 10.74 4.76 -20.03
CA THR A 38 12.17 4.59 -20.30
C THR A 38 12.56 5.30 -21.60
N ALA A 39 11.79 5.14 -22.68
CA ALA A 39 12.02 5.82 -23.95
C ALA A 39 11.91 7.34 -23.80
N TRP A 40 10.89 7.83 -23.10
CA TRP A 40 10.72 9.26 -22.81
C TRP A 40 11.87 9.85 -22.00
N ASN A 41 12.48 9.06 -21.12
CA ASN A 41 13.64 9.46 -20.30
C ASN A 41 15.00 9.09 -20.97
N ALA A 42 15.07 9.19 -22.28
CA ALA A 42 16.28 8.95 -23.06
C ALA A 42 16.94 7.57 -22.80
N GLY A 43 16.15 6.53 -22.65
CA GLY A 43 16.59 5.16 -22.43
C GLY A 43 16.84 4.80 -20.95
N ASN A 44 16.74 5.75 -20.03
CA ASN A 44 16.93 5.50 -18.61
C ASN A 44 15.60 5.10 -17.95
N PRO A 45 15.54 3.94 -17.28
CA PRO A 45 14.35 3.55 -16.53
C PRO A 45 14.12 4.47 -15.32
N PRO A 46 12.89 4.59 -14.80
CA PRO A 46 12.60 5.41 -13.62
C PRO A 46 13.37 4.91 -12.39
N ASP A 47 13.87 5.81 -11.55
CA ASP A 47 14.56 5.44 -10.31
C ASP A 47 13.58 5.20 -9.16
N ILE A 48 12.38 5.79 -9.21
CA ILE A 48 11.34 5.63 -8.21
C ILE A 48 10.04 5.25 -8.91
N VAL A 49 9.43 4.14 -8.48
CA VAL A 49 8.11 3.70 -8.93
C VAL A 49 7.18 3.58 -7.74
N TRP A 50 6.13 4.40 -7.71
CA TRP A 50 5.14 4.40 -6.63
C TRP A 50 3.80 3.87 -7.14
N CYS A 51 3.43 2.67 -6.67
CA CYS A 51 2.19 1.99 -7.00
C CYS A 51 1.06 2.52 -6.10
N CYS A 52 0.22 3.41 -6.63
CA CYS A 52 -0.90 4.01 -5.91
C CYS A 52 -2.27 3.52 -6.39
N ALA A 53 -2.34 2.77 -7.50
CA ALA A 53 -3.61 2.29 -8.06
C ALA A 53 -4.35 1.36 -7.10
N GLY A 54 -5.65 1.55 -6.98
CA GLY A 54 -6.54 0.75 -6.15
C GLY A 54 -7.66 1.58 -5.53
N SER A 55 -8.74 0.89 -5.15
CA SER A 55 -9.89 1.49 -4.47
C SER A 55 -10.53 0.47 -3.54
N PRO A 56 -11.09 0.89 -2.38
CA PRO A 56 -11.81 -0.01 -1.50
C PRO A 56 -13.23 -0.29 -2.04
N HIS A 57 -13.73 -1.48 -1.72
CA HIS A 57 -15.14 -1.85 -1.86
C HIS A 57 -15.62 -2.40 -0.51
N PRO A 58 -16.16 -1.54 0.38
CA PRO A 58 -16.65 -1.98 1.67
C PRO A 58 -17.99 -2.70 1.53
N ALA A 59 -18.01 -4.00 1.86
CA ALA A 59 -19.22 -4.81 1.88
C ALA A 59 -19.04 -6.02 2.81
N LEU A 60 -20.14 -6.59 3.32
CA LEU A 60 -20.13 -7.84 4.05
C LEU A 60 -19.87 -9.01 3.08
N PHE A 61 -19.17 -10.04 3.56
CA PHE A 61 -18.73 -11.16 2.74
C PHE A 61 -19.88 -11.82 1.97
N VAL A 62 -20.97 -12.14 2.67
CA VAL A 62 -22.12 -12.83 2.08
C VAL A 62 -22.98 -11.96 1.16
N GLU A 63 -22.84 -10.64 1.27
CA GLU A 63 -23.56 -9.65 0.45
C GLU A 63 -22.74 -9.24 -0.80
N THR A 64 -21.50 -9.73 -0.92
CA THR A 64 -20.57 -9.35 -2.00
C THR A 64 -20.62 -10.38 -3.14
N PRO A 65 -20.89 -9.97 -4.39
CA PRO A 65 -20.75 -10.86 -5.55
C PRO A 65 -19.31 -11.39 -5.70
N LEU A 66 -19.15 -12.64 -6.12
CA LEU A 66 -17.82 -13.24 -6.32
C LEU A 66 -16.95 -12.46 -7.33
N SER A 67 -17.56 -11.87 -8.34
CA SER A 67 -16.88 -11.00 -9.31
C SER A 67 -16.20 -9.80 -8.65
N GLU A 68 -16.77 -9.28 -7.57
CA GLU A 68 -16.18 -8.13 -6.85
C GLU A 68 -14.90 -8.54 -6.10
N PHE A 69 -14.83 -9.73 -5.50
CA PHE A 69 -13.59 -10.22 -4.91
C PHE A 69 -12.48 -10.31 -5.95
N THR A 70 -12.80 -10.79 -7.16
CA THR A 70 -11.83 -10.84 -8.25
C THR A 70 -11.42 -9.44 -8.70
N SER A 71 -12.38 -8.53 -8.87
CA SER A 71 -12.14 -7.13 -9.22
C SER A 71 -11.24 -6.43 -8.20
N GLN A 72 -11.49 -6.64 -6.90
CA GLN A 72 -10.67 -6.07 -5.83
C GLN A 72 -9.22 -6.60 -5.84
N MET A 73 -9.02 -7.89 -6.10
CA MET A 73 -7.67 -8.45 -6.29
C MET A 73 -6.99 -7.84 -7.52
N GLN A 74 -7.70 -7.72 -8.64
CA GLN A 74 -7.14 -7.13 -9.86
C GLN A 74 -6.72 -5.67 -9.64
N SER A 75 -7.58 -4.85 -9.05
CA SER A 75 -7.34 -3.42 -8.88
C SER A 75 -6.36 -3.07 -7.76
N ASN A 76 -6.31 -3.83 -6.65
CA ASN A 76 -5.54 -3.49 -5.46
C ASN A 76 -4.24 -4.27 -5.29
N TYR A 77 -4.13 -5.46 -5.90
CA TYR A 77 -2.94 -6.31 -5.78
C TYR A 77 -2.22 -6.47 -7.12
N PHE A 78 -2.91 -6.96 -8.14
CA PHE A 78 -2.27 -7.29 -9.41
C PHE A 78 -1.74 -6.05 -10.16
N THR A 79 -2.40 -4.90 -10.06
CA THR A 79 -1.86 -3.64 -10.62
C THR A 79 -0.47 -3.33 -10.07
N SER A 80 -0.28 -3.46 -8.77
CA SER A 80 1.01 -3.22 -8.11
C SER A 80 2.02 -4.31 -8.42
N LEU A 81 1.59 -5.58 -8.42
CA LEU A 81 2.44 -6.73 -8.75
C LEU A 81 2.98 -6.61 -10.19
N TYR A 82 2.12 -6.35 -11.17
CA TYR A 82 2.52 -6.24 -12.58
C TYR A 82 3.48 -5.07 -12.79
N THR A 83 3.19 -3.93 -12.17
CA THR A 83 4.06 -2.74 -12.26
C THR A 83 5.43 -3.02 -11.63
N ALA A 84 5.48 -3.61 -10.45
CA ALA A 84 6.73 -3.96 -9.79
C ALA A 84 7.53 -5.00 -10.61
N HIS A 85 6.88 -6.03 -11.14
CA HIS A 85 7.50 -7.06 -11.97
C HIS A 85 8.11 -6.46 -13.24
N ALA A 86 7.37 -5.62 -13.97
CA ALA A 86 7.87 -4.96 -15.16
C ALA A 86 9.06 -4.05 -14.84
N THR A 87 8.98 -3.29 -13.74
CA THR A 87 10.06 -2.39 -13.28
C THR A 87 11.32 -3.15 -12.93
N LEU A 88 11.20 -4.21 -12.12
CA LEU A 88 12.35 -5.02 -11.71
C LEU A 88 13.02 -5.68 -12.91
N ASN A 89 12.26 -6.27 -13.82
CA ASN A 89 12.81 -6.84 -15.04
C ASN A 89 13.58 -5.80 -15.87
N ARG A 90 13.06 -4.59 -15.98
CA ARG A 90 13.75 -3.51 -16.70
C ARG A 90 15.03 -3.09 -16.00
N TRP A 91 15.04 -2.94 -14.70
CA TRP A 91 16.22 -2.58 -13.93
C TRP A 91 17.30 -3.65 -13.99
N LEU A 92 16.94 -4.92 -13.83
CA LEU A 92 17.86 -6.04 -13.88
C LEU A 92 18.50 -6.23 -15.27
N ALA A 93 17.74 -6.01 -16.34
CA ALA A 93 18.27 -6.06 -17.71
C ALA A 93 19.31 -4.95 -17.94
N THR A 94 19.05 -3.73 -17.45
CA THR A 94 19.97 -2.60 -17.59
C THR A 94 21.28 -2.82 -16.83
N THR A 95 21.21 -3.42 -15.63
CA THR A 95 22.42 -3.71 -14.82
C THR A 95 23.33 -4.72 -15.50
N ARG A 96 22.80 -5.79 -16.08
CA ARG A 96 23.61 -6.81 -16.80
C ARG A 96 24.38 -6.22 -17.97
N GLN A 97 23.93 -5.11 -18.53
CA GLN A 97 24.62 -4.41 -19.63
C GLN A 97 25.74 -3.45 -19.13
N ALA A 98 25.59 -2.94 -17.90
CA ALA A 98 26.54 -1.95 -17.34
C ALA A 98 27.76 -2.57 -16.63
N ASP A 99 27.75 -3.84 -16.28
CA ASP A 99 28.81 -4.52 -15.51
C ASP A 99 30.15 -4.69 -16.25
N ILE A 100 30.26 -4.14 -17.47
CA ILE A 100 31.47 -4.26 -18.29
C ILE A 100 32.34 -3.00 -18.15
N GLY A 101 32.74 -2.59 -16.93
CA GLY A 101 33.78 -1.56 -16.84
C GLY A 101 33.91 -0.61 -15.67
N ALA A 102 33.19 -0.77 -14.54
CA ALA A 102 33.20 0.27 -13.50
C ALA A 102 33.52 -0.24 -12.09
N ALA A 103 34.70 -0.81 -11.89
CA ALA A 103 35.12 -1.33 -10.56
C ALA A 103 35.46 -0.22 -9.53
N ASP A 104 35.76 1.02 -9.95
CA ASP A 104 36.21 2.13 -9.07
C ASP A 104 35.28 3.31 -8.92
N SER A 105 34.04 3.24 -9.45
CA SER A 105 33.09 4.35 -9.35
C SER A 105 32.22 4.26 -8.09
N PRO A 106 31.86 5.40 -7.45
CA PRO A 106 30.92 5.38 -6.32
C PRO A 106 29.59 4.78 -6.75
N ARG A 107 29.00 3.96 -5.88
CA ARG A 107 27.71 3.30 -6.13
C ARG A 107 26.63 4.34 -6.51
N PRO A 108 25.88 4.14 -7.61
CA PRO A 108 24.81 5.04 -7.99
C PRO A 108 23.71 5.11 -6.92
N PRO A 109 22.88 6.19 -6.93
CA PRO A 109 21.72 6.31 -6.05
C PRO A 109 20.80 5.08 -6.10
N ALA A 110 20.20 4.74 -4.96
CA ALA A 110 19.31 3.60 -4.87
C ALA A 110 18.04 3.81 -5.70
N ARG A 111 17.48 2.73 -6.22
CA ARG A 111 16.18 2.66 -6.89
C ARG A 111 15.11 2.19 -5.90
N HIS A 112 13.89 2.71 -6.03
CA HIS A 112 12.84 2.49 -5.04
C HIS A 112 11.53 2.02 -5.70
N ILE A 113 10.97 0.89 -5.22
CA ILE A 113 9.57 0.53 -5.45
C ILE A 113 8.81 0.82 -4.16
N ILE A 114 7.69 1.54 -4.28
CA ILE A 114 6.86 1.95 -3.16
C ILE A 114 5.44 1.44 -3.42
N PHE A 115 4.94 0.60 -2.52
CA PHE A 115 3.56 0.13 -2.55
C PHE A 115 2.67 0.97 -1.64
N THR A 116 1.46 1.26 -2.08
CA THR A 116 0.42 1.85 -1.23
C THR A 116 -0.54 0.74 -0.78
N ALA A 117 -0.31 0.23 0.42
CA ALA A 117 -1.21 -0.71 1.08
C ALA A 117 -2.33 0.02 1.82
N SER A 118 -2.62 -0.35 3.05
CA SER A 118 -3.61 0.27 3.93
C SER A 118 -3.36 -0.18 5.37
N PHE A 119 -3.85 0.58 6.35
CA PHE A 119 -4.02 0.12 7.74
C PHE A 119 -4.73 -1.24 7.80
N LEU A 120 -5.71 -1.47 6.92
CA LEU A 120 -6.47 -2.72 6.82
C LEU A 120 -5.64 -3.94 6.38
N ALA A 121 -4.39 -3.76 5.99
CA ALA A 121 -3.43 -4.86 5.82
C ALA A 121 -2.93 -5.43 7.15
N PHE A 122 -3.05 -4.68 8.24
CA PHE A 122 -2.67 -5.11 9.58
C PHE A 122 -3.88 -5.57 10.40
N TYR A 123 -5.00 -4.86 10.28
CA TYR A 123 -6.17 -5.09 11.10
C TYR A 123 -7.45 -4.98 10.26
N SER A 124 -8.15 -6.09 10.11
CA SER A 124 -9.41 -6.20 9.38
C SER A 124 -10.60 -6.30 10.32
N PHE A 125 -11.74 -5.76 9.89
CA PHE A 125 -13.04 -5.89 10.57
C PHE A 125 -14.19 -6.05 9.57
N ALA A 126 -15.40 -6.35 10.07
CA ALA A 126 -16.55 -6.62 9.23
C ALA A 126 -16.85 -5.43 8.28
N GLY A 127 -17.11 -5.76 7.01
CA GLY A 127 -17.33 -4.79 5.94
C GLY A 127 -16.15 -4.57 5.01
N TYR A 128 -14.98 -5.18 5.26
CA TYR A 128 -13.81 -5.06 4.39
C TYR A 128 -13.29 -6.40 3.86
N ALA A 129 -14.13 -7.44 3.87
CA ALA A 129 -13.74 -8.76 3.36
C ALA A 129 -13.27 -8.75 1.89
N PRO A 130 -13.81 -7.93 0.97
CA PRO A 130 -13.29 -7.85 -0.39
C PRO A 130 -11.94 -7.13 -0.51
N TYR A 131 -11.63 -6.18 0.37
CA TYR A 131 -10.50 -5.25 0.23
C TYR A 131 -9.28 -5.63 1.09
N SER A 132 -9.48 -5.92 2.39
CA SER A 132 -8.38 -6.18 3.32
C SER A 132 -7.44 -7.31 2.89
N PRO A 133 -7.93 -8.45 2.35
CA PRO A 133 -7.05 -9.51 1.87
C PRO A 133 -6.10 -9.06 0.76
N CYS A 134 -6.56 -8.17 -0.13
CA CYS A 134 -5.73 -7.64 -1.22
C CYS A 134 -4.56 -6.80 -0.68
N LYS A 135 -4.83 -5.98 0.34
CA LYS A 135 -3.80 -5.14 0.98
C LYS A 135 -2.87 -5.96 1.88
N ALA A 136 -3.35 -7.02 2.50
CA ALA A 136 -2.51 -7.98 3.22
C ALA A 136 -1.60 -8.77 2.27
N ALA A 137 -2.11 -9.20 1.11
CA ALA A 137 -1.31 -9.84 0.07
C ALA A 137 -0.21 -8.90 -0.46
N LEU A 138 -0.52 -7.61 -0.64
CA LEU A 138 0.45 -6.61 -1.08
C LEU A 138 1.58 -6.43 -0.05
N ARG A 139 1.26 -6.45 1.25
CA ARG A 139 2.26 -6.46 2.32
C ARG A 139 3.16 -7.69 2.23
N ALA A 140 2.58 -8.89 2.07
CA ALA A 140 3.35 -10.13 1.94
C ALA A 140 4.27 -10.11 0.71
N LEU A 141 3.80 -9.59 -0.43
CA LEU A 141 4.63 -9.37 -1.63
C LEU A 141 5.83 -8.46 -1.31
N SER A 142 5.58 -7.34 -0.63
CA SER A 142 6.65 -6.42 -0.21
C SER A 142 7.70 -7.09 0.67
N ASP A 143 7.28 -7.95 1.61
CA ASP A 143 8.18 -8.69 2.49
C ASP A 143 9.09 -9.65 1.70
N ASN A 144 8.52 -10.39 0.74
CA ASN A 144 9.29 -11.27 -0.14
C ASN A 144 10.28 -10.48 -1.00
N LEU A 145 9.80 -9.45 -1.70
CA LEU A 145 10.65 -8.65 -2.58
C LEU A 145 11.79 -7.98 -1.82
N SER A 146 11.59 -7.54 -0.59
CA SER A 146 12.65 -6.96 0.22
C SER A 146 13.78 -7.96 0.48
N GLN A 147 13.47 -9.24 0.75
CA GLN A 147 14.48 -10.29 0.91
C GLN A 147 15.17 -10.62 -0.41
N GLU A 148 14.42 -10.73 -1.50
CA GLU A 148 14.98 -10.98 -2.83
C GLU A 148 15.91 -9.85 -3.28
N MET A 149 15.58 -8.60 -2.95
CA MET A 149 16.47 -7.48 -3.25
C MET A 149 17.73 -7.47 -2.41
N ASN A 150 17.73 -8.03 -1.20
CA ASN A 150 18.98 -8.27 -0.46
C ASN A 150 19.91 -9.23 -1.20
N LEU A 151 19.36 -10.31 -1.78
CA LEU A 151 20.13 -11.23 -2.63
C LEU A 151 20.72 -10.49 -3.84
N TYR A 152 19.88 -9.76 -4.58
CA TYR A 152 20.30 -9.01 -5.75
C TYR A 152 21.37 -7.96 -5.41
N ASN A 153 21.14 -7.14 -4.38
CA ASN A 153 22.05 -6.06 -3.97
C ASN A 153 23.42 -6.59 -3.54
N SER A 154 23.45 -7.76 -2.91
CA SER A 154 24.69 -8.41 -2.48
C SER A 154 25.48 -9.00 -3.66
N ALA A 155 24.78 -9.50 -4.67
CA ALA A 155 25.40 -10.03 -5.89
C ALA A 155 25.90 -8.93 -6.84
N ASN A 156 25.39 -7.68 -6.71
CA ASN A 156 25.71 -6.56 -7.60
C ASN A 156 26.09 -5.30 -6.79
N PRO A 157 27.25 -5.29 -6.12
CA PRO A 157 27.64 -4.23 -5.19
C PRO A 157 27.88 -2.87 -5.86
N THR A 158 28.20 -2.84 -7.14
CA THR A 158 28.45 -1.63 -7.94
C THR A 158 27.19 -1.05 -8.59
N ALA A 159 26.13 -1.86 -8.73
CA ALA A 159 24.85 -1.45 -9.31
C ALA A 159 24.02 -0.62 -8.33
N PRO A 160 23.03 0.19 -8.80
CA PRO A 160 22.07 0.84 -7.93
C PRO A 160 21.40 -0.16 -6.99
N ALA A 161 21.40 0.11 -5.68
CA ALA A 161 20.70 -0.73 -4.74
C ALA A 161 19.18 -0.62 -4.99
N ILE A 162 18.47 -1.74 -4.98
CA ILE A 162 17.00 -1.74 -5.07
C ILE A 162 16.42 -1.84 -3.65
N ARG A 163 15.48 -0.96 -3.33
CA ARG A 163 14.79 -0.89 -2.05
C ARG A 163 13.28 -0.99 -2.25
N ILE A 164 12.65 -1.74 -1.37
CA ILE A 164 11.19 -1.93 -1.37
C ILE A 164 10.60 -1.23 -0.15
N HIS A 165 9.56 -0.45 -0.37
CA HIS A 165 8.85 0.27 0.68
C HIS A 165 7.36 0.02 0.57
N THR A 166 6.65 0.07 1.70
CA THR A 166 5.19 -0.02 1.72
C THR A 166 4.63 1.03 2.67
N VAL A 167 3.73 1.85 2.15
CA VAL A 167 3.00 2.86 2.92
C VAL A 167 1.65 2.29 3.32
N PHE A 168 1.28 2.48 4.58
CA PHE A 168 0.02 2.00 5.18
C PHE A 168 -0.81 3.19 5.69
N PRO A 169 -1.46 3.92 4.79
CA PRO A 169 -2.37 4.99 5.19
C PRO A 169 -3.64 4.41 5.84
N SER A 170 -4.28 5.21 6.67
CA SER A 170 -5.67 5.02 7.10
C SER A 170 -6.61 5.78 6.15
N GLY A 171 -7.70 6.37 6.64
CA GLY A 171 -8.60 7.18 5.81
C GLY A 171 -7.89 8.40 5.19
N ILE A 172 -8.00 8.57 3.88
CA ILE A 172 -7.50 9.74 3.16
C ILE A 172 -8.70 10.54 2.66
N HIS A 173 -8.92 11.75 3.19
CA HIS A 173 -10.01 12.63 2.76
C HIS A 173 -9.94 12.94 1.27
N GLY A 174 -11.10 12.89 0.62
CA GLY A 174 -11.24 13.19 -0.79
C GLY A 174 -12.43 12.47 -1.43
N PRO A 175 -12.68 12.68 -2.73
CA PRO A 175 -13.85 12.12 -3.41
C PRO A 175 -13.96 10.58 -3.32
N SER A 176 -12.83 9.87 -3.32
CA SER A 176 -12.80 8.40 -3.16
C SER A 176 -13.22 7.96 -1.76
N PHE A 177 -12.81 8.68 -0.71
CA PHE A 177 -13.22 8.43 0.67
C PHE A 177 -14.71 8.70 0.88
N ASP A 178 -15.23 9.76 0.26
CA ASP A 178 -16.66 10.06 0.30
C ASP A 178 -17.49 8.99 -0.41
N ALA A 179 -16.99 8.48 -1.56
CA ALA A 179 -17.62 7.39 -2.27
C ALA A 179 -17.61 6.09 -1.45
N GLU A 180 -16.49 5.77 -0.82
CA GLU A 180 -16.35 4.64 0.11
C GLU A 180 -17.35 4.75 1.27
N ASN A 181 -17.43 5.91 1.91
CA ASN A 181 -18.36 6.14 3.05
C ASN A 181 -19.83 6.00 2.65
N ARG A 182 -20.20 6.32 1.41
CA ARG A 182 -21.56 6.06 0.90
C ARG A 182 -21.87 4.57 0.73
N MET A 183 -20.85 3.77 0.36
CA MET A 183 -21.01 2.32 0.16
C MET A 183 -20.99 1.53 1.48
N LYS A 184 -20.35 2.05 2.53
CA LYS A 184 -20.27 1.37 3.83
C LYS A 184 -21.63 1.08 4.41
N CYS A 185 -21.88 -0.16 4.79
CA CYS A 185 -23.05 -0.51 5.57
C CYS A 185 -22.97 0.10 6.99
N ASP A 186 -24.11 0.20 7.66
CA ASP A 186 -24.20 0.84 8.97
C ASP A 186 -23.36 0.13 10.04
N LEU A 187 -23.26 -1.20 9.98
CA LEU A 187 -22.39 -1.97 10.87
C LEU A 187 -20.94 -1.55 10.72
N THR A 188 -20.45 -1.46 9.48
CA THR A 188 -19.06 -1.05 9.21
C THR A 188 -18.77 0.33 9.77
N LYS A 189 -19.69 1.29 9.60
CA LYS A 189 -19.58 2.65 10.17
C LYS A 189 -19.50 2.63 11.70
N VAL A 190 -20.28 1.75 12.36
CA VAL A 190 -20.23 1.60 13.84
C VAL A 190 -18.91 1.02 14.30
N LEU A 191 -18.32 0.07 13.54
CA LEU A 191 -17.05 -0.56 13.90
C LEU A 191 -15.83 0.33 13.63
N GLU A 192 -15.91 1.16 12.58
CA GLU A 192 -14.82 2.07 12.21
C GLU A 192 -14.67 3.24 13.19
N SER A 193 -15.64 3.46 14.06
CA SER A 193 -15.82 4.60 14.96
C SER A 193 -15.79 5.96 14.24
N SER A 194 -16.76 6.81 14.52
CA SER A 194 -16.94 8.16 13.92
C SER A 194 -15.76 9.13 14.14
N ASP A 195 -14.80 8.77 14.98
CA ASP A 195 -13.64 9.57 15.36
C ASP A 195 -12.33 9.16 14.63
N ALA A 196 -12.36 8.17 13.73
CA ALA A 196 -11.24 7.92 12.83
C ALA A 196 -11.19 9.03 11.78
N GLY A 197 -10.84 10.24 12.21
CA GLY A 197 -10.61 11.38 11.34
C GLY A 197 -9.55 11.02 10.31
N GLY A 198 -9.91 10.98 9.02
CA GLY A 198 -8.95 10.77 7.95
C GLY A 198 -7.96 11.93 7.88
N GLN A 199 -6.86 11.73 7.18
CA GLN A 199 -5.87 12.75 6.90
C GLN A 199 -6.07 13.31 5.49
N THR A 200 -5.62 14.54 5.23
CA THR A 200 -5.61 15.04 3.85
C THR A 200 -4.55 14.31 3.03
N ALA A 201 -4.71 14.27 1.72
CA ALA A 201 -3.77 13.61 0.81
C ALA A 201 -2.35 14.19 0.95
N GLU A 202 -2.25 15.51 1.15
CA GLU A 202 -0.97 16.22 1.34
C GLU A 202 -0.25 15.74 2.60
N VAL A 203 -0.96 15.63 3.72
CA VAL A 203 -0.40 15.16 5.00
C VAL A 203 0.07 13.72 4.88
N VAL A 204 -0.72 12.85 4.22
CA VAL A 204 -0.33 11.45 3.97
C VAL A 204 0.91 11.38 3.09
N ALA A 205 0.95 12.15 2.00
CA ALA A 205 2.09 12.21 1.10
C ALA A 205 3.36 12.69 1.83
N GLU A 206 3.27 13.79 2.59
CA GLU A 206 4.39 14.33 3.35
C GLU A 206 4.95 13.33 4.37
N LYS A 207 4.09 12.70 5.15
CA LYS A 207 4.50 11.68 6.14
C LYS A 207 5.12 10.46 5.47
N SER A 208 4.59 10.06 4.31
CA SER A 208 5.14 8.96 3.51
C SER A 208 6.55 9.29 3.01
N ILE A 209 6.75 10.47 2.43
CA ILE A 209 8.05 10.93 1.95
C ILE A 209 9.05 11.00 3.11
N ARG A 210 8.67 11.58 4.25
CA ARG A 210 9.54 11.60 5.45
C ARG A 210 9.93 10.20 5.92
N GLY A 211 9.01 9.22 5.82
CA GLY A 211 9.32 7.82 6.12
C GLY A 211 10.35 7.24 5.15
N LEU A 212 10.20 7.52 3.85
CA LEU A 212 11.16 7.11 2.81
C LEU A 212 12.54 7.74 3.06
N GLU A 213 12.60 9.03 3.35
CA GLU A 213 13.86 9.75 3.66
C GLU A 213 14.58 9.16 4.89
N ARG A 214 13.83 8.68 5.89
CA ARG A 214 14.39 7.94 7.04
C ARG A 214 14.79 6.50 6.70
N GLY A 215 14.58 6.04 5.47
CA GLY A 215 14.88 4.69 5.03
C GLY A 215 13.93 3.61 5.61
N GLU A 216 12.72 4.01 6.05
CA GLU A 216 11.74 3.05 6.55
C GLU A 216 11.18 2.21 5.40
N GLU A 217 11.13 0.89 5.60
CA GLU A 217 10.53 -0.03 4.62
C GLU A 217 9.01 -0.15 4.78
N LEU A 218 8.52 -0.12 6.03
CA LEU A 218 7.10 -0.17 6.36
C LEU A 218 6.68 1.15 7.02
N ILE A 219 6.05 2.01 6.25
CA ILE A 219 5.75 3.40 6.62
C ILE A 219 4.29 3.52 7.03
N THR A 220 4.03 4.08 8.19
CA THR A 220 2.67 4.40 8.66
C THR A 220 2.52 5.91 8.80
N THR A 221 1.33 6.43 8.50
CA THR A 221 1.05 7.86 8.49
C THR A 221 0.38 8.36 9.78
N GLU A 222 -0.04 7.43 10.66
CA GLU A 222 -0.71 7.73 11.93
C GLU A 222 -0.14 6.93 13.09
N PHE A 223 -0.28 7.50 14.30
CA PHE A 223 0.21 6.86 15.52
C PHE A 223 -0.50 5.53 15.80
N LEU A 224 -1.83 5.46 15.63
CA LEU A 224 -2.57 4.21 15.82
C LEU A 224 -2.10 3.14 14.84
N SER A 225 -1.94 3.49 13.56
CA SER A 225 -1.42 2.58 12.54
C SER A 225 -0.01 2.09 12.88
N TYR A 226 0.84 2.98 13.42
CA TYR A 226 2.17 2.63 13.88
C TYR A 226 2.13 1.60 15.02
N MET A 227 1.26 1.80 16.00
CA MET A 227 1.13 0.88 17.15
C MET A 227 0.58 -0.48 16.71
N VAL A 228 -0.49 -0.51 15.90
CA VAL A 228 -1.07 -1.76 15.39
C VAL A 228 -0.07 -2.52 14.51
N LYS A 229 0.67 -1.82 13.65
CA LYS A 229 1.76 -2.41 12.86
C LYS A 229 2.73 -3.19 13.76
N ARG A 230 3.15 -2.64 14.90
CA ARG A 230 4.09 -3.29 15.82
C ARG A 230 3.56 -4.63 16.34
N GLY A 231 2.26 -4.69 16.69
CA GLY A 231 1.62 -5.93 17.14
C GLY A 231 1.44 -6.98 16.04
N MET A 232 1.48 -6.58 14.77
CA MET A 232 1.16 -7.43 13.62
C MET A 232 2.35 -7.78 12.72
N LEU A 233 3.57 -7.34 13.07
CA LEU A 233 4.74 -7.56 12.21
C LEU A 233 5.16 -9.03 12.14
N GLY A 234 5.10 -9.79 13.23
CA GLY A 234 5.52 -11.19 13.23
C GLY A 234 6.91 -11.36 12.63
N GLY A 235 7.02 -12.06 11.49
CA GLY A 235 8.26 -12.27 10.75
C GLY A 235 8.74 -11.08 9.92
N SER A 236 7.98 -10.00 9.83
CA SER A 236 8.33 -8.79 9.04
C SER A 236 9.18 -7.78 9.84
N VAL A 237 9.90 -8.22 10.86
CA VAL A 237 10.76 -7.36 11.70
C VAL A 237 11.97 -6.87 10.90
N ARG A 238 12.28 -5.57 10.97
CA ARG A 238 13.35 -4.92 10.22
C ARG A 238 14.09 -3.88 11.06
N GLY A 239 15.33 -3.54 10.69
CA GLY A 239 16.07 -2.45 11.31
C GLY A 239 17.09 -2.85 12.39
N GLY A 240 17.51 -4.12 12.41
CA GLY A 240 18.58 -4.62 13.31
C GLY A 240 18.09 -5.03 14.71
N VAL A 241 19.00 -5.62 15.49
CA VAL A 241 18.66 -6.31 16.75
C VAL A 241 18.05 -5.40 17.80
N PHE A 242 18.61 -4.21 18.01
CA PHE A 242 18.10 -3.27 19.05
C PHE A 242 16.69 -2.78 18.72
N ARG A 243 16.43 -2.49 17.44
CA ARG A 243 15.09 -2.10 16.99
C ARG A 243 14.11 -3.26 17.11
N ALA A 244 14.55 -4.48 16.80
CA ALA A 244 13.75 -5.68 16.95
C ALA A 244 13.34 -5.94 18.42
N LEU A 245 14.24 -5.73 19.39
CA LEU A 245 13.93 -5.86 20.81
C LEU A 245 12.89 -4.82 21.27
N TRP A 246 13.04 -3.56 20.84
CA TRP A 246 12.06 -2.52 21.12
C TRP A 246 10.69 -2.83 20.49
N ASP A 247 10.69 -3.30 19.25
CA ASP A 247 9.49 -3.69 18.54
C ASP A 247 8.78 -4.86 19.22
N TRP A 248 9.54 -5.84 19.73
CA TRP A 248 8.99 -6.96 20.50
C TRP A 248 8.30 -6.52 21.79
N LEU A 249 8.91 -5.58 22.53
CA LEU A 249 8.32 -5.03 23.74
C LEU A 249 6.98 -4.32 23.44
N LEU A 250 6.96 -3.47 22.42
CA LEU A 250 5.74 -2.79 21.98
C LEU A 250 4.71 -3.77 21.41
N ALA A 251 5.13 -4.80 20.68
CA ALA A 251 4.24 -5.84 20.18
C ALA A 251 3.55 -6.61 21.30
N SER A 252 4.27 -6.92 22.38
CA SER A 252 3.71 -7.59 23.56
C SER A 252 2.63 -6.73 24.21
N LEU A 253 2.88 -5.43 24.40
CA LEU A 253 1.90 -4.49 24.91
C LEU A 253 0.68 -4.39 23.99
N MET A 254 0.91 -4.23 22.70
CA MET A 254 -0.17 -4.16 21.70
C MET A 254 -0.96 -5.45 21.62
N GLY A 255 -0.32 -6.62 21.78
CA GLY A 255 -1.01 -7.90 21.86
C GLY A 255 -2.08 -7.93 22.96
N VAL A 256 -1.77 -7.41 24.14
CA VAL A 256 -2.73 -7.29 25.22
C VAL A 256 -3.85 -6.29 24.86
N ILE A 257 -3.51 -5.12 24.39
CA ILE A 257 -4.49 -4.09 23.99
C ILE A 257 -5.45 -4.64 22.90
N MET A 258 -4.92 -5.34 21.92
CA MET A 258 -5.72 -5.89 20.81
C MET A 258 -6.72 -6.96 21.25
N ILE A 259 -6.48 -7.68 22.35
CA ILE A 259 -7.49 -8.59 22.94
C ILE A 259 -8.74 -7.79 23.33
N PHE A 260 -8.58 -6.65 24.00
CA PHE A 260 -9.70 -5.81 24.42
C PHE A 260 -10.38 -5.13 23.22
N VAL A 261 -9.60 -4.62 22.28
CA VAL A 261 -10.13 -4.02 21.03
C VAL A 261 -10.95 -5.04 20.26
N ARG A 262 -10.43 -6.24 20.05
CA ARG A 262 -11.15 -7.31 19.36
C ARG A 262 -12.41 -7.72 20.09
N HIS A 263 -12.34 -7.88 21.41
CA HIS A 263 -13.49 -8.21 22.25
C HIS A 263 -14.61 -7.17 22.14
N ASP A 264 -14.28 -5.87 22.19
CA ASP A 264 -15.24 -4.77 22.04
C ASP A 264 -15.91 -4.81 20.65
N MET A 265 -15.13 -5.01 19.59
CA MET A 265 -15.67 -5.13 18.23
C MET A 265 -16.58 -6.35 18.08
N ASP A 266 -16.22 -7.49 18.67
CA ASP A 266 -17.07 -8.68 18.67
C ASP A 266 -18.37 -8.48 19.46
N LEU A 267 -18.33 -7.75 20.58
CA LEU A 267 -19.53 -7.36 21.33
C LEU A 267 -20.45 -6.45 20.50
N LYS A 268 -19.89 -5.45 19.84
CA LYS A 268 -20.64 -4.55 18.93
C LYS A 268 -21.28 -5.32 17.78
N THR A 269 -20.54 -6.23 17.15
CA THR A 269 -21.03 -7.05 16.05
C THR A 269 -22.15 -8.00 16.51
N ARG A 270 -21.99 -8.65 17.67
CA ARG A 270 -23.03 -9.50 18.27
C ARG A 270 -24.28 -8.72 18.66
N ALA A 271 -24.10 -7.54 19.25
CA ALA A 271 -25.22 -6.64 19.59
C ALA A 271 -25.96 -6.18 18.34
N TRP A 272 -25.23 -5.87 17.28
CA TRP A 272 -25.79 -5.56 15.97
C TRP A 272 -26.64 -6.73 15.43
N GLY A 273 -26.07 -7.94 15.38
CA GLY A 273 -26.78 -9.14 14.90
C GLY A 273 -28.07 -9.45 15.68
N ARG A 274 -28.04 -9.28 17.03
CA ARG A 274 -29.25 -9.45 17.84
C ARG A 274 -30.31 -8.39 17.57
N LYS A 275 -29.91 -7.17 17.21
CA LYS A 275 -30.84 -6.05 17.03
C LYS A 275 -31.36 -5.91 15.60
N TYR A 276 -30.52 -6.18 14.61
CA TYR A 276 -30.82 -5.88 13.21
C TYR A 276 -30.71 -7.11 12.29
N GLY A 277 -30.42 -8.30 12.83
CA GLY A 277 -30.26 -9.53 12.04
C GLY A 277 -28.89 -9.65 11.40
N SER A 278 -28.79 -10.50 10.38
CA SER A 278 -27.52 -10.85 9.71
C SER A 278 -27.06 -9.84 8.66
N SER A 279 -27.86 -8.84 8.34
CA SER A 279 -27.48 -7.78 7.41
C SER A 279 -26.63 -6.68 8.07
N GLY A 280 -25.78 -6.03 7.28
CA GLY A 280 -25.04 -4.84 7.69
C GLY A 280 -25.90 -3.55 7.74
N TYR A 281 -27.14 -3.59 7.29
CA TYR A 281 -28.06 -2.45 7.19
C TYR A 281 -29.20 -2.53 8.19
N LYS A 282 -29.62 -1.38 8.75
CA LYS A 282 -30.71 -1.29 9.73
C LYS A 282 -32.11 -1.53 9.13
N GLU A 283 -32.28 -1.27 7.83
CA GLU A 283 -33.59 -1.21 7.19
C GLU A 283 -34.18 -2.55 6.73
N HIS A 284 -33.38 -3.65 6.78
CA HIS A 284 -33.89 -4.97 6.37
C HIS A 284 -34.97 -5.60 7.28
N ILE A 285 -35.29 -4.97 8.43
CA ILE A 285 -36.34 -5.46 9.35
C ILE A 285 -37.76 -5.22 8.81
N LYS A 286 -37.93 -4.40 7.75
CA LYS A 286 -39.26 -4.05 7.23
C LYS A 286 -39.78 -4.91 6.08
N GLN A 287 -39.02 -5.94 5.64
CA GLN A 287 -39.37 -6.80 4.49
C GLN A 287 -39.54 -8.29 4.83
N ALA A 288 -39.61 -8.67 6.11
CA ALA A 288 -39.90 -10.04 6.54
C ALA A 288 -41.33 -10.11 7.20
#